data_0b4700306ec7de24dd605675fdb36877
#
_entry.id   0b4700306ec7de24dd605675fdb36877
#
_cell.length_a   1.000
_cell.length_b   1.000
_cell.length_c   1.000
_cell.angle_alpha   90.00
_cell.angle_beta   90.00
_cell.angle_gamma   90.00
#
_symmetry.space_group_name_H-M   'P 1'
#
loop_
_entity.id
_entity.type
_entity.pdbx_description
1 polymer ?
#
loop_
_entity_poly.entity_id
_entity_poly.type
_entity_poly.pdbx_seq_one_letter_code
_entity_poly.pdbx_strand_id
1 'polypeptide(L)'
;MSDPFYQLQWQLLVDNQLAAKQIQLWIATLRCRVPDIAGNKWLKLKYHIQQIQQHNKTGILSFGGAFSNHLLALAAAGHYFGFKTMALVRCHQADPQNPTLKRCQQLGMQLQFVSAEQYRQKQQPAFLAALQQSYPDFFIVPEGGSSP
;
A
#
# COMPACT_ATOMS: atom_id res chain seq x y z
N MET A 1 16.95 12.44 -2.52
CA MET A 1 16.60 12.01 -1.13
C MET A 1 16.69 10.50 -1.07
N SER A 2 17.52 9.92 -0.19
CA SER A 2 17.60 8.46 -0.01
C SER A 2 16.25 7.98 0.55
N ASP A 3 15.74 6.86 0.00
CA ASP A 3 14.48 6.26 0.48
C ASP A 3 14.70 5.76 1.93
N PRO A 4 13.88 6.19 2.92
CA PRO A 4 14.11 5.87 4.32
C PRO A 4 13.91 4.39 4.64
N PHE A 5 13.19 3.65 3.79
CA PHE A 5 12.81 2.26 4.06
C PHE A 5 13.58 1.24 3.26
N TYR A 6 14.16 1.62 2.12
CA TYR A 6 14.83 0.67 1.26
C TYR A 6 16.32 0.94 1.15
N GLN A 7 17.06 -0.16 1.22
CA GLN A 7 18.47 -0.21 0.88
C GLN A 7 18.62 -1.07 -0.37
N LEU A 8 19.19 -0.49 -1.41
CA LEU A 8 19.49 -1.18 -2.65
C LEU A 8 20.83 -1.92 -2.51
N GLN A 9 20.82 -3.21 -2.78
CA GLN A 9 22.03 -4.04 -2.86
C GLN A 9 22.12 -4.65 -4.25
N TRP A 10 23.31 -4.58 -4.81
CA TRP A 10 23.63 -5.17 -6.10
C TRP A 10 24.47 -6.41 -5.92
N GLN A 11 24.12 -7.49 -6.65
CA GLN A 11 24.87 -8.73 -6.67
C GLN A 11 25.05 -9.18 -8.10
N LEU A 12 26.31 -9.44 -8.50
CA LEU A 12 26.59 -10.09 -9.79
C LEU A 12 26.24 -11.57 -9.67
N LEU A 13 25.40 -12.06 -10.57
CA LEU A 13 25.15 -13.50 -10.71
C LEU A 13 26.29 -14.12 -11.51
N VAL A 14 27.07 -14.99 -10.86
CA VAL A 14 28.13 -15.74 -11.50
C VAL A 14 27.56 -17.06 -12.04
N ASP A 15 27.55 -17.21 -13.35
CA ASP A 15 27.05 -18.40 -14.04
C ASP A 15 27.91 -18.69 -15.27
N ASN A 16 28.30 -19.96 -15.47
CA ASN A 16 29.20 -20.36 -16.56
C ASN A 16 28.60 -20.17 -17.96
N GLN A 17 27.29 -20.31 -18.10
CA GLN A 17 26.63 -20.11 -19.40
C GLN A 17 26.58 -18.61 -19.77
N LEU A 18 26.36 -17.75 -18.77
CA LEU A 18 26.41 -16.29 -18.96
C LEU A 18 27.84 -15.84 -19.31
N ALA A 19 28.82 -16.37 -18.60
CA ALA A 19 30.24 -16.07 -18.86
C ALA A 19 30.68 -16.48 -20.27
N ALA A 20 30.28 -17.66 -20.73
CA ALA A 20 30.56 -18.11 -22.07
C ALA A 20 29.98 -17.23 -23.19
N LYS A 21 28.88 -16.53 -22.88
CA LYS A 21 28.23 -15.55 -23.78
C LYS A 21 28.63 -14.12 -23.53
N GLN A 22 29.60 -13.88 -22.64
CA GLN A 22 30.06 -12.53 -22.23
C GLN A 22 28.91 -11.64 -21.68
N ILE A 23 27.91 -12.26 -21.02
CA ILE A 23 26.78 -11.56 -20.40
C ILE A 23 27.04 -11.40 -18.91
N GLN A 24 26.86 -10.19 -18.40
CA GLN A 24 26.83 -9.90 -16.97
C GLN A 24 25.38 -9.67 -16.53
N LEU A 25 24.92 -10.48 -15.58
CA LEU A 25 23.59 -10.34 -14.98
C LEU A 25 23.72 -9.83 -13.53
N TRP A 26 23.19 -8.63 -13.30
CA TRP A 26 23.16 -8.03 -11.97
C TRP A 26 21.78 -8.14 -11.34
N ILE A 27 21.73 -8.63 -10.10
CA ILE A 27 20.50 -8.70 -9.31
C ILE A 27 20.47 -7.49 -8.39
N ALA A 28 19.42 -6.65 -8.54
CA ALA A 28 19.14 -5.55 -7.64
C ALA A 28 18.15 -6.03 -6.57
N THR A 29 18.59 -6.14 -5.32
CA THR A 29 17.74 -6.50 -4.19
C THR A 29 17.40 -5.27 -3.38
N LEU A 30 16.10 -5.00 -3.24
CA LEU A 30 15.59 -3.97 -2.35
C LEU A 30 15.34 -4.59 -0.96
N ARG A 31 16.20 -4.27 0.00
CA ARG A 31 15.99 -4.66 1.39
C ARG A 31 15.16 -3.61 2.11
N CYS A 32 14.00 -4.01 2.61
CA CYS A 32 13.15 -3.13 3.43
C CYS A 32 13.56 -3.25 4.90
N ARG A 33 13.75 -2.10 5.56
CA ARG A 33 14.05 -2.03 7.01
C ARG A 33 12.81 -2.23 7.88
N VAL A 34 11.62 -2.08 7.29
CA VAL A 34 10.34 -2.18 7.97
C VAL A 34 9.54 -3.34 7.39
N PRO A 35 9.36 -4.45 8.12
CA PRO A 35 8.71 -5.65 7.60
C PRO A 35 7.30 -5.40 7.05
N ASP A 36 6.50 -4.57 7.71
CA ASP A 36 5.12 -4.26 7.32
C ASP A 36 5.01 -3.46 6.02
N ILE A 37 6.11 -2.83 5.57
CA ILE A 37 6.19 -2.05 4.32
C ILE A 37 6.88 -2.85 3.21
N ALA A 38 7.31 -4.08 3.47
CA ALA A 38 8.06 -4.90 2.53
C ALA A 38 7.35 -5.08 1.16
N GLY A 39 8.15 -5.25 0.12
CA GLY A 39 7.67 -5.44 -1.26
C GLY A 39 7.45 -4.12 -2.02
N ASN A 40 6.77 -4.21 -3.16
CA ASN A 40 6.62 -3.08 -4.09
C ASN A 40 5.58 -2.02 -3.67
N LYS A 41 4.88 -2.22 -2.55
CA LYS A 41 3.74 -1.36 -2.16
C LYS A 41 4.20 0.02 -1.68
N TRP A 42 5.32 0.09 -0.98
CA TRP A 42 5.91 1.37 -0.62
C TRP A 42 6.26 2.24 -1.84
N LEU A 43 6.87 1.63 -2.86
CA LEU A 43 7.25 2.35 -4.07
C LEU A 43 6.05 3.02 -4.77
N LYS A 44 4.85 2.44 -4.63
CA LYS A 44 3.61 3.01 -5.11
C LYS A 44 3.03 4.06 -4.16
N LEU A 45 3.11 3.82 -2.84
CA LEU A 45 2.51 4.68 -1.82
C LEU A 45 3.27 5.99 -1.62
N LYS A 46 4.60 6.01 -1.77
CA LYS A 46 5.42 7.19 -1.48
C LYS A 46 4.99 8.46 -2.23
N TYR A 47 4.49 8.32 -3.45
CA TYR A 47 3.98 9.45 -4.22
C TYR A 47 2.62 9.94 -3.70
N HIS A 48 1.76 9.03 -3.24
CA HIS A 48 0.47 9.41 -2.63
C HIS A 48 0.65 10.14 -1.30
N ILE A 49 1.72 9.85 -0.55
CA ILE A 49 2.05 10.58 0.68
C ILE A 49 2.39 12.04 0.37
N GLN A 50 3.11 12.30 -0.72
CA GLN A 50 3.35 13.68 -1.16
C GLN A 50 2.06 14.40 -1.54
N GLN A 51 1.11 13.69 -2.16
CA GLN A 51 -0.21 14.25 -2.52
C GLN A 51 -1.05 14.66 -1.30
N ILE A 52 -0.97 13.94 -0.18
CA ILE A 52 -1.67 14.34 1.05
C ILE A 52 -1.28 15.76 1.45
N GLN A 53 0.03 16.04 1.47
CA GLN A 53 0.55 17.35 1.85
C GLN A 53 0.14 18.45 0.88
N GLN A 54 0.19 18.16 -0.43
CA GLN A 54 -0.18 19.10 -1.49
C GLN A 54 -1.66 19.48 -1.48
N HIS A 55 -2.53 18.52 -1.11
CA HIS A 55 -3.98 18.71 -1.09
C HIS A 55 -4.55 19.03 0.31
N ASN A 56 -3.69 19.33 1.31
CA ASN A 56 -4.09 19.60 2.68
C ASN A 56 -5.02 18.52 3.27
N LYS A 57 -4.74 17.24 2.93
CA LYS A 57 -5.48 16.09 3.46
C LYS A 57 -4.79 15.58 4.72
N THR A 58 -5.57 14.98 5.63
CA THR A 58 -5.05 14.45 6.90
C THR A 58 -4.79 12.95 6.85
N GLY A 59 -5.23 12.25 5.80
CA GLY A 59 -5.08 10.82 5.69
C GLY A 59 -5.28 10.26 4.29
N ILE A 60 -5.11 8.94 4.18
CA ILE A 60 -5.38 8.15 2.97
C ILE A 60 -6.48 7.13 3.26
N LEU A 61 -7.46 7.08 2.35
CA LEU A 61 -8.45 6.03 2.25
C LEU A 61 -8.13 5.14 1.06
N SER A 62 -8.15 3.82 1.23
CA SER A 62 -7.89 2.89 0.13
C SER A 62 -8.76 1.63 0.24
N PHE A 63 -8.58 0.69 -0.67
CA PHE A 63 -9.37 -0.51 -0.84
C PHE A 63 -8.50 -1.76 -0.80
N GLY A 64 -9.03 -2.86 -0.28
CA GLY A 64 -8.33 -4.14 -0.30
C GLY A 64 -9.16 -5.30 0.23
N GLY A 65 -8.67 -6.51 0.00
CA GLY A 65 -9.21 -7.71 0.64
C GLY A 65 -8.60 -7.95 2.03
N ALA A 66 -9.09 -8.95 2.73
CA ALA A 66 -8.68 -9.28 4.09
C ALA A 66 -7.18 -9.62 4.27
N PHE A 67 -6.51 -10.07 3.21
CA PHE A 67 -5.07 -10.39 3.21
C PHE A 67 -4.25 -9.43 2.34
N SER A 68 -4.68 -8.16 2.24
CA SER A 68 -4.06 -7.19 1.36
C SER A 68 -2.73 -6.66 1.91
N ASN A 69 -1.63 -7.01 1.25
CA ASN A 69 -0.32 -6.41 1.51
C ASN A 69 -0.29 -4.90 1.24
N HIS A 70 -1.18 -4.40 0.38
CA HIS A 70 -1.32 -2.96 0.14
C HIS A 70 -1.86 -2.24 1.37
N LEU A 71 -2.92 -2.79 1.99
CA LEU A 71 -3.49 -2.20 3.21
C LEU A 71 -2.49 -2.24 4.36
N LEU A 72 -1.76 -3.34 4.53
CA LEU A 72 -0.74 -3.44 5.56
C LEU A 72 0.37 -2.39 5.37
N ALA A 73 0.87 -2.23 4.14
CA ALA A 73 1.88 -1.23 3.83
C ALA A 73 1.36 0.20 4.02
N LEU A 74 0.08 0.47 3.69
CA LEU A 74 -0.55 1.76 3.92
C LEU A 74 -0.71 2.06 5.42
N ALA A 75 -1.16 1.08 6.22
CA ALA A 75 -1.28 1.22 7.66
C ALA A 75 0.07 1.52 8.31
N ALA A 76 1.11 0.78 7.92
CA ALA A 76 2.47 1.00 8.40
C ALA A 76 3.00 2.39 7.99
N ALA A 77 2.76 2.83 6.76
CA ALA A 77 3.14 4.17 6.32
C ALA A 77 2.44 5.26 7.14
N GLY A 78 1.13 5.13 7.40
CA GLY A 78 0.38 6.04 8.27
C GLY A 78 0.96 6.13 9.67
N HIS A 79 1.29 4.98 10.25
CA HIS A 79 1.93 4.90 11.57
C HIS A 79 3.29 5.60 11.61
N TYR A 80 4.14 5.36 10.61
CA TYR A 80 5.50 5.94 10.56
C TYR A 80 5.53 7.43 10.22
N PHE A 81 4.63 7.89 9.35
CA PHE A 81 4.61 9.29 8.89
C PHE A 81 3.59 10.16 9.62
N GLY A 82 2.79 9.59 10.53
CA GLY A 82 1.86 10.36 11.36
C GLY A 82 0.62 10.84 10.61
N PHE A 83 0.13 10.13 9.59
CA PHE A 83 -1.13 10.43 8.93
C PHE A 83 -2.19 9.35 9.16
N LYS A 84 -3.47 9.74 9.07
CA LYS A 84 -4.60 8.83 9.28
C LYS A 84 -4.71 7.85 8.10
N THR A 85 -5.10 6.61 8.39
CA THR A 85 -5.37 5.60 7.35
C THR A 85 -6.73 4.97 7.55
N MET A 86 -7.43 4.74 6.45
CA MET A 86 -8.72 4.06 6.41
C MET A 86 -8.76 3.08 5.25
N ALA A 87 -9.42 1.95 5.44
CA ALA A 87 -9.61 0.96 4.38
C ALA A 87 -11.07 0.53 4.25
N LEU A 88 -11.57 0.49 3.02
CA LEU A 88 -12.75 -0.28 2.66
C LEU A 88 -12.32 -1.70 2.34
N VAL A 89 -12.69 -2.62 3.21
CA VAL A 89 -12.27 -4.02 3.15
C VAL A 89 -13.37 -4.87 2.56
N ARG A 90 -13.07 -5.57 1.44
CA ARG A 90 -13.98 -6.57 0.88
C ARG A 90 -14.00 -7.80 1.78
N CYS A 91 -15.00 -7.90 2.63
CA CYS A 91 -15.21 -9.04 3.49
C CYS A 91 -16.69 -9.16 3.86
N HIS A 92 -17.26 -10.35 3.72
CA HIS A 92 -18.64 -10.58 4.13
C HIS A 92 -18.77 -10.67 5.66
N GLN A 93 -17.69 -11.09 6.31
CA GLN A 93 -17.65 -11.23 7.76
C GLN A 93 -16.23 -10.94 8.22
N ALA A 94 -16.07 -9.95 9.09
CA ALA A 94 -14.78 -9.67 9.70
C ALA A 94 -14.34 -10.91 10.52
N ASP A 95 -13.26 -11.55 10.11
CA ASP A 95 -12.59 -12.53 10.94
C ASP A 95 -11.70 -11.81 11.95
N PRO A 96 -12.04 -11.80 13.26
CA PRO A 96 -11.25 -11.13 14.29
C PRO A 96 -9.82 -11.71 14.41
N GLN A 97 -9.62 -12.92 13.90
CA GLN A 97 -8.33 -13.61 13.94
C GLN A 97 -7.47 -13.37 12.68
N ASN A 98 -8.00 -12.65 11.68
CA ASN A 98 -7.21 -12.35 10.48
C ASN A 98 -5.94 -11.54 10.84
N PRO A 99 -4.74 -12.10 10.64
CA PRO A 99 -3.50 -11.49 11.12
C PRO A 99 -3.19 -10.17 10.41
N THR A 100 -3.52 -10.05 9.12
CA THR A 100 -3.28 -8.83 8.34
C THR A 100 -4.16 -7.69 8.81
N LEU A 101 -5.47 -7.93 8.98
CA LEU A 101 -6.41 -6.90 9.44
C LEU A 101 -6.13 -6.49 10.87
N LYS A 102 -5.82 -7.46 11.75
CA LYS A 102 -5.41 -7.18 13.12
C LYS A 102 -4.16 -6.30 13.16
N ARG A 103 -3.16 -6.60 12.32
CA ARG A 103 -1.96 -5.77 12.24
C ARG A 103 -2.24 -4.37 11.71
N CYS A 104 -3.11 -4.22 10.70
CA CYS A 104 -3.55 -2.90 10.22
C CYS A 104 -4.18 -2.07 11.34
N GLN A 105 -5.05 -2.67 12.16
CA GLN A 105 -5.69 -1.98 13.30
C GLN A 105 -4.66 -1.58 14.37
N GLN A 106 -3.71 -2.46 14.70
CA GLN A 106 -2.62 -2.16 15.63
C GLN A 106 -1.77 -0.97 15.18
N LEU A 107 -1.62 -0.79 13.86
CA LEU A 107 -0.93 0.34 13.26
C LEU A 107 -1.82 1.61 13.14
N GLY A 108 -3.06 1.58 13.67
CA GLY A 108 -3.96 2.72 13.73
C GLY A 108 -4.88 2.87 12.52
N MET A 109 -4.95 1.89 11.61
CA MET A 109 -5.86 1.94 10.45
C MET A 109 -7.31 1.69 10.87
N GLN A 110 -8.22 2.55 10.41
CA GLN A 110 -9.66 2.33 10.51
C GLN A 110 -10.10 1.37 9.41
N LEU A 111 -10.83 0.33 9.78
CA LEU A 111 -11.35 -0.66 8.84
C LEU A 111 -12.87 -0.54 8.73
N GLN A 112 -13.36 -0.39 7.51
CA GLN A 112 -14.77 -0.45 7.16
C GLN A 112 -15.01 -1.64 6.24
N PHE A 113 -15.85 -2.55 6.68
CA PHE A 113 -16.18 -3.75 5.91
C PHE A 113 -17.33 -3.45 4.96
N VAL A 114 -17.17 -3.85 3.71
CA VAL A 114 -18.15 -3.63 2.64
C VAL A 114 -18.46 -4.93 1.92
N SER A 115 -19.70 -5.05 1.41
CA SER A 115 -20.10 -6.20 0.61
C SER A 115 -19.30 -6.31 -0.68
N ALA A 116 -19.28 -7.50 -1.30
CA ALA A 116 -18.66 -7.70 -2.61
C ALA A 116 -19.29 -6.81 -3.71
N GLU A 117 -20.57 -6.51 -3.59
CA GLU A 117 -21.31 -5.65 -4.51
C GLU A 117 -20.87 -4.19 -4.39
N GLN A 118 -20.84 -3.65 -3.17
CA GLN A 118 -20.30 -2.31 -2.90
C GLN A 118 -18.84 -2.19 -3.32
N TYR A 119 -18.03 -3.20 -3.05
CA TYR A 119 -16.63 -3.22 -3.41
C TYR A 119 -16.39 -3.17 -4.93
N ARG A 120 -17.26 -3.78 -5.74
CA ARG A 120 -17.18 -3.70 -7.21
C ARG A 120 -17.33 -2.28 -7.75
N GLN A 121 -17.96 -1.38 -6.98
CA GLN A 121 -18.18 0.02 -7.38
C GLN A 121 -16.95 0.92 -7.15
N LYS A 122 -15.87 0.42 -6.56
CA LYS A 122 -14.69 1.20 -6.15
C LYS A 122 -13.99 2.01 -7.25
N GLN A 123 -14.30 1.75 -8.52
CA GLN A 123 -13.78 2.50 -9.67
C GLN A 123 -14.84 3.39 -10.33
N GLN A 124 -16.08 3.32 -9.87
CA GLN A 124 -17.17 4.13 -10.45
C GLN A 124 -17.06 5.59 -9.96
N PRO A 125 -17.11 6.57 -10.88
CA PRO A 125 -16.98 7.98 -10.51
C PRO A 125 -18.00 8.43 -9.46
N ALA A 126 -19.26 7.99 -9.59
CA ALA A 126 -20.31 8.34 -8.64
C ALA A 126 -20.03 7.81 -7.21
N PHE A 127 -19.52 6.58 -7.12
CA PHE A 127 -19.14 5.99 -5.82
C PHE A 127 -17.95 6.72 -5.19
N LEU A 128 -16.93 7.05 -5.98
CA LEU A 128 -15.77 7.79 -5.51
C LEU A 128 -16.15 9.21 -5.08
N ALA A 129 -17.04 9.89 -5.80
CA ALA A 129 -17.54 11.20 -5.43
C ALA A 129 -18.32 11.17 -4.11
N ALA A 130 -19.21 10.20 -3.90
CA ALA A 130 -19.94 10.01 -2.65
C ALA A 130 -18.98 9.69 -1.48
N LEU A 131 -17.97 8.87 -1.73
CA LEU A 131 -16.96 8.51 -0.76
C LEU A 131 -16.13 9.74 -0.36
N GLN A 132 -15.74 10.59 -1.33
CA GLN A 132 -15.01 11.82 -1.07
C GLN A 132 -15.84 12.84 -0.28
N GLN A 133 -17.16 12.89 -0.49
CA GLN A 133 -18.07 13.71 0.31
C GLN A 133 -18.18 13.22 1.75
N SER A 134 -18.20 11.89 1.94
CA SER A 134 -18.29 11.28 3.27
C SER A 134 -16.97 11.40 4.07
N TYR A 135 -15.84 11.45 3.35
CA TYR A 135 -14.50 11.53 3.94
C TYR A 135 -13.68 12.66 3.32
N PRO A 136 -14.07 13.92 3.53
CA PRO A 136 -13.46 15.07 2.86
C PRO A 136 -11.98 15.27 3.19
N ASP A 137 -11.55 14.82 4.36
CA ASP A 137 -10.17 14.96 4.84
C ASP A 137 -9.23 13.86 4.35
N PHE A 138 -9.75 12.85 3.66
CA PHE A 138 -8.96 11.75 3.15
C PHE A 138 -8.67 11.89 1.65
N PHE A 139 -7.45 11.54 1.26
CA PHE A 139 -7.09 11.33 -0.12
C PHE A 139 -7.40 9.88 -0.52
N ILE A 140 -8.18 9.68 -1.58
CA ILE A 140 -8.59 8.33 -2.02
C ILE A 140 -7.53 7.76 -2.95
N VAL A 141 -6.95 6.62 -2.56
CA VAL A 141 -5.95 5.88 -3.34
C VAL A 141 -6.57 4.59 -3.86
N PRO A 142 -6.43 4.28 -5.15
CA PRO A 142 -6.94 3.05 -5.74
C PRO A 142 -6.39 1.79 -5.08
N GLU A 143 -7.10 0.66 -5.25
CA GLU A 143 -6.63 -0.65 -4.79
C GLU A 143 -5.24 -0.96 -5.34
N GLY A 144 -4.35 -1.42 -4.46
CA GLY A 144 -2.97 -1.74 -4.81
C GLY A 144 -2.03 -0.54 -4.96
N GLY A 145 -2.55 0.71 -4.80
CA GLY A 145 -1.74 1.93 -4.83
C GLY A 145 -1.26 2.36 -6.22
N SER A 146 -1.81 1.80 -7.29
CA SER A 146 -1.49 2.24 -8.66
C SER A 146 -2.46 3.34 -9.08
N SER A 147 -1.93 4.50 -9.46
CA SER A 147 -2.62 5.48 -10.29
C SER A 147 -2.18 5.31 -11.75
N PRO A 148 -3.03 5.66 -12.71
CA PRO A 148 -2.63 5.75 -14.12
C PRO A 148 -1.46 6.69 -14.29
#